data_2c7a9c42ba4ca85efab0f722e2df4edb
#
_entry.id   2c7a9c42ba4ca85efab0f722e2df4edb
#
_cell.length_a   1.000
_cell.length_b   1.000
_cell.length_c   1.000
_cell.angle_alpha   90.00
_cell.angle_beta   90.00
_cell.angle_gamma   90.00
#
_symmetry.space_group_name_H-M   'P 1'
#
loop_
_entity.id
_entity.type
_entity.pdbx_description
1 polymer ?
#
loop_
_entity_poly.entity_id
_entity_poly.type
_entity_poly.pdbx_seq_one_letter_code
_entity_poly.pdbx_strand_id
1 'polypeptide(L)'
;MSCAAPLPSTAMAATVMITGANSGIGLEFATQYATKGWTVIATHRRAEPPKSLTDLASRFNKVRIESLDVTNVEQVRGLATKLSDVPIDVLINNAGVYNDRSKCAGDDEACPGDWTVESFGNLKYPLLDTILAVNVKGPLIVSECFYKNVQASTLKKIVAISSSNGSLTGKSGPPPGAIFYRLSKAALNREMQLVAEATRKDGVTVVMLNPGPTLTERQEYLHGYAGMLKTSFTVENMIKTIDKVTIMDTGRFLRYDGVTEPW
;
A
#
# COMPACT_ATOMS: atom_id res chain seq x y z
N MET A 1 -8.24 -49.28 -24.40
CA MET A 1 -8.44 -48.44 -23.19
C MET A 1 -7.71 -47.10 -23.41
N SER A 2 -8.47 -46.07 -23.73
CA SER A 2 -7.90 -44.75 -23.99
C SER A 2 -7.74 -44.03 -22.63
N CYS A 3 -6.49 -43.82 -22.21
CA CYS A 3 -6.18 -42.92 -21.09
C CYS A 3 -6.39 -41.48 -21.54
N ALA A 4 -7.50 -40.87 -21.14
CA ALA A 4 -7.67 -39.42 -21.27
C ALA A 4 -6.63 -38.73 -20.37
N ALA A 5 -5.79 -37.86 -20.96
CA ALA A 5 -4.88 -37.00 -20.20
C ALA A 5 -5.71 -36.09 -19.29
N PRO A 6 -5.29 -35.86 -18.04
CA PRO A 6 -5.99 -34.92 -17.18
C PRO A 6 -5.94 -33.51 -17.81
N LEU A 7 -7.11 -32.87 -17.89
CA LEU A 7 -7.22 -31.49 -18.31
C LEU A 7 -6.32 -30.63 -17.40
N PRO A 8 -5.60 -29.63 -17.95
CA PRO A 8 -4.78 -28.79 -17.13
C PRO A 8 -5.68 -28.07 -16.10
N SER A 9 -5.38 -28.26 -14.83
CA SER A 9 -5.97 -27.46 -13.75
C SER A 9 -5.74 -25.99 -14.10
N THR A 10 -6.79 -25.24 -14.39
CA THR A 10 -6.72 -23.80 -14.53
C THR A 10 -6.41 -23.23 -13.14
N ALA A 11 -5.12 -23.14 -12.80
CA ALA A 11 -4.71 -22.46 -11.60
C ALA A 11 -5.35 -21.06 -11.62
N MET A 12 -6.20 -20.77 -10.64
CA MET A 12 -6.82 -19.47 -10.51
C MET A 12 -5.71 -18.43 -10.47
N ALA A 13 -5.86 -17.34 -11.25
CA ALA A 13 -4.88 -16.26 -11.21
C ALA A 13 -4.82 -15.69 -9.80
N ALA A 14 -3.61 -15.50 -9.28
CA ALA A 14 -3.41 -14.89 -7.96
C ALA A 14 -4.07 -13.51 -7.89
N THR A 15 -4.56 -13.14 -6.71
CA THR A 15 -5.30 -11.90 -6.47
C THR A 15 -4.50 -10.95 -5.60
N VAL A 16 -4.40 -9.70 -6.03
CA VAL A 16 -3.86 -8.60 -5.22
C VAL A 16 -4.94 -7.55 -4.95
N MET A 17 -5.05 -7.10 -3.71
CA MET A 17 -5.85 -5.93 -3.33
C MET A 17 -4.93 -4.78 -2.93
N ILE A 18 -5.18 -3.58 -3.48
CA ILE A 18 -4.33 -2.41 -3.29
C ILE A 18 -5.18 -1.24 -2.82
N THR A 19 -4.88 -0.70 -1.64
CA THR A 19 -5.54 0.52 -1.17
C THR A 19 -4.88 1.77 -1.74
N GLY A 20 -5.70 2.77 -2.14
CA GLY A 20 -5.18 4.01 -2.73
C GLY A 20 -4.48 3.80 -4.07
N ALA A 21 -5.09 3.01 -4.96
CA ALA A 21 -4.53 2.62 -6.26
C ALA A 21 -4.72 3.66 -7.38
N ASN A 22 -5.22 4.86 -7.07
CA ASN A 22 -5.60 5.84 -8.09
C ASN A 22 -4.43 6.68 -8.67
N SER A 23 -3.28 6.69 -8.02
CA SER A 23 -2.09 7.46 -8.43
C SER A 23 -0.80 6.89 -7.84
N GLY A 24 0.34 7.37 -8.27
CA GLY A 24 1.66 7.09 -7.71
C GLY A 24 1.98 5.61 -7.58
N ILE A 25 2.53 5.23 -6.45
CA ILE A 25 2.97 3.86 -6.14
C ILE A 25 1.80 2.85 -6.25
N GLY A 26 0.61 3.23 -5.76
CA GLY A 26 -0.56 2.33 -5.80
C GLY A 26 -1.04 2.03 -7.21
N LEU A 27 -1.08 3.04 -8.10
CA LEU A 27 -1.44 2.86 -9.51
C LEU A 27 -0.41 2.02 -10.24
N GLU A 28 0.86 2.22 -9.95
CA GLU A 28 1.93 1.45 -10.56
C GLU A 28 1.90 -0.02 -10.11
N PHE A 29 1.62 -0.30 -8.82
CA PHE A 29 1.35 -1.67 -8.37
C PHE A 29 0.20 -2.31 -9.15
N ALA A 30 -0.94 -1.61 -9.27
CA ALA A 30 -2.10 -2.11 -10.02
C ALA A 30 -1.73 -2.41 -11.48
N THR A 31 -0.95 -1.53 -12.12
CA THR A 31 -0.49 -1.68 -13.50
C THR A 31 0.42 -2.88 -13.68
N GLN A 32 1.42 -3.04 -12.81
CA GLN A 32 2.40 -4.13 -12.96
C GLN A 32 1.78 -5.48 -12.62
N TYR A 33 0.92 -5.59 -11.58
CA TYR A 33 0.22 -6.84 -11.29
C TYR A 33 -0.77 -7.22 -12.40
N ALA A 34 -1.51 -6.23 -12.96
CA ALA A 34 -2.39 -6.47 -14.11
C ALA A 34 -1.60 -6.98 -15.33
N THR A 35 -0.45 -6.39 -15.63
CA THR A 35 0.46 -6.81 -16.70
C THR A 35 0.98 -8.24 -16.50
N LYS A 36 1.17 -8.65 -15.24
CA LYS A 36 1.55 -10.03 -14.87
C LYS A 36 0.36 -11.03 -14.93
N GLY A 37 -0.85 -10.57 -15.29
CA GLY A 37 -2.04 -11.42 -15.44
C GLY A 37 -2.77 -11.73 -14.12
N TRP A 38 -2.45 -11.04 -13.04
CA TRP A 38 -3.12 -11.17 -11.75
C TRP A 38 -4.54 -10.57 -11.80
N THR A 39 -5.41 -11.05 -10.92
CA THR A 39 -6.64 -10.34 -10.57
C THR A 39 -6.27 -9.19 -9.64
N VAL A 40 -6.66 -7.97 -10.01
CA VAL A 40 -6.32 -6.74 -9.26
C VAL A 40 -7.60 -6.12 -8.72
N ILE A 41 -7.68 -5.94 -7.40
CA ILE A 41 -8.71 -5.16 -6.73
C ILE A 41 -8.08 -3.81 -6.39
N ALA A 42 -8.33 -2.81 -7.24
CA ALA A 42 -7.79 -1.47 -7.11
C ALA A 42 -8.79 -0.57 -6.39
N THR A 43 -8.43 -0.02 -5.22
CA THR A 43 -9.36 0.81 -4.47
C THR A 43 -8.99 2.28 -4.49
N HIS A 44 -10.01 3.14 -4.42
CA HIS A 44 -9.90 4.61 -4.35
C HIS A 44 -11.00 5.19 -3.45
N ARG A 45 -10.79 6.40 -2.90
CA ARG A 45 -11.78 7.06 -2.03
C ARG A 45 -12.67 8.09 -2.73
N ARG A 46 -12.53 8.31 -4.03
CA ARG A 46 -13.29 9.31 -4.78
C ARG A 46 -14.73 8.84 -5.00
N ALA A 47 -15.67 9.78 -5.18
CA ALA A 47 -17.05 9.44 -5.51
C ALA A 47 -17.14 8.67 -6.84
N GLU A 48 -16.39 9.14 -7.85
CA GLU A 48 -16.31 8.50 -9.15
C GLU A 48 -14.94 7.84 -9.37
N PRO A 49 -14.88 6.74 -10.13
CA PRO A 49 -13.61 6.10 -10.47
C PRO A 49 -12.68 7.05 -11.22
N PRO A 50 -11.43 7.22 -10.75
CA PRO A 50 -10.46 8.05 -11.48
C PRO A 50 -10.16 7.52 -12.87
N LYS A 51 -9.93 8.43 -13.82
CA LYS A 51 -9.61 8.08 -15.22
C LYS A 51 -8.43 7.11 -15.32
N SER A 52 -7.40 7.25 -14.46
CA SER A 52 -6.25 6.35 -14.41
C SER A 52 -6.65 4.89 -14.17
N LEU A 53 -7.64 4.64 -13.30
CA LEU A 53 -8.12 3.30 -13.02
C LEU A 53 -9.08 2.78 -14.09
N THR A 54 -9.96 3.63 -14.64
CA THR A 54 -10.85 3.22 -15.73
C THR A 54 -10.09 2.89 -17.01
N ASP A 55 -9.03 3.65 -17.32
CA ASP A 55 -8.11 3.34 -18.43
C ASP A 55 -7.37 2.01 -18.18
N LEU A 56 -6.95 1.74 -16.93
CA LEU A 56 -6.32 0.47 -16.60
C LEU A 56 -7.30 -0.70 -16.75
N ALA A 57 -8.52 -0.58 -16.23
CA ALA A 57 -9.54 -1.62 -16.32
C ALA A 57 -10.00 -1.88 -17.76
N SER A 58 -9.98 -0.85 -18.65
CA SER A 58 -10.29 -1.05 -20.06
C SER A 58 -9.23 -1.88 -20.80
N ARG A 59 -7.98 -1.86 -20.32
CA ARG A 59 -6.86 -2.61 -20.91
C ARG A 59 -6.73 -4.02 -20.35
N PHE A 60 -7.19 -4.25 -19.12
CA PHE A 60 -7.00 -5.50 -18.39
C PHE A 60 -8.32 -5.95 -17.75
N ASN A 61 -8.95 -6.97 -18.30
CA ASN A 61 -10.27 -7.47 -17.88
C ASN A 61 -10.31 -8.08 -16.45
N LYS A 62 -9.16 -8.28 -15.81
CA LYS A 62 -9.03 -8.77 -14.43
C LYS A 62 -8.82 -7.64 -13.43
N VAL A 63 -8.92 -6.38 -13.85
CA VAL A 63 -8.86 -5.22 -12.95
C VAL A 63 -10.27 -4.85 -12.52
N ARG A 64 -10.50 -4.91 -11.22
CA ARG A 64 -11.74 -4.51 -10.54
C ARG A 64 -11.49 -3.23 -9.76
N ILE A 65 -12.31 -2.21 -9.98
CA ILE A 65 -12.24 -0.93 -9.28
C ILE A 65 -13.28 -0.92 -8.18
N GLU A 66 -12.88 -0.55 -6.95
CA GLU A 66 -13.77 -0.45 -5.80
C GLU A 66 -13.58 0.89 -5.07
N SER A 67 -14.68 1.50 -4.64
CA SER A 67 -14.61 2.68 -3.78
C SER A 67 -14.33 2.25 -2.34
N LEU A 68 -13.33 2.87 -1.71
CA LEU A 68 -12.92 2.57 -0.34
C LEU A 68 -12.21 3.77 0.30
N ASP A 69 -12.82 4.34 1.32
CA ASP A 69 -12.13 5.17 2.29
C ASP A 69 -11.65 4.29 3.44
N VAL A 70 -10.34 4.14 3.58
CA VAL A 70 -9.72 3.28 4.60
C VAL A 70 -10.00 3.76 6.04
N THR A 71 -10.46 5.00 6.22
CA THR A 71 -10.83 5.56 7.53
C THR A 71 -12.28 5.26 7.92
N ASN A 72 -13.11 4.85 6.96
CA ASN A 72 -14.52 4.53 7.16
C ASN A 72 -14.69 3.03 7.42
N VAL A 73 -14.82 2.66 8.70
CA VAL A 73 -14.93 1.25 9.16
C VAL A 73 -16.08 0.51 8.48
N GLU A 74 -17.24 1.16 8.35
CA GLU A 74 -18.44 0.53 7.76
C GLU A 74 -18.24 0.28 6.25
N GLN A 75 -17.59 1.19 5.55
CA GLN A 75 -17.28 1.01 4.13
C GLN A 75 -16.27 -0.14 3.93
N VAL A 76 -15.25 -0.23 4.80
CA VAL A 76 -14.27 -1.34 4.75
C VAL A 76 -14.95 -2.68 5.04
N ARG A 77 -15.81 -2.76 6.07
CA ARG A 77 -16.58 -3.96 6.39
C ARG A 77 -17.55 -4.37 5.27
N GLY A 78 -18.24 -3.38 4.70
CA GLY A 78 -19.15 -3.62 3.57
C GLY A 78 -18.41 -4.21 2.35
N LEU A 79 -17.23 -3.68 2.01
CA LEU A 79 -16.42 -4.21 0.93
C LEU A 79 -15.87 -5.62 1.26
N ALA A 80 -15.43 -5.86 2.50
CA ALA A 80 -14.98 -7.19 2.92
C ALA A 80 -16.12 -8.22 2.85
N THR A 81 -17.34 -7.84 3.21
CA THR A 81 -18.53 -8.69 3.04
C THR A 81 -18.83 -8.98 1.57
N LYS A 82 -18.77 -7.96 0.71
CA LYS A 82 -18.96 -8.09 -0.75
C LYS A 82 -17.94 -9.03 -1.39
N LEU A 83 -16.75 -9.13 -0.81
CA LEU A 83 -15.61 -9.91 -1.30
C LEU A 83 -15.36 -11.18 -0.47
N SER A 84 -16.31 -11.61 0.38
CA SER A 84 -16.11 -12.70 1.35
C SER A 84 -15.56 -13.99 0.75
N ASP A 85 -15.94 -14.30 -0.49
CA ASP A 85 -15.53 -15.53 -1.20
C ASP A 85 -14.29 -15.36 -2.09
N VAL A 86 -13.65 -14.18 -2.03
CA VAL A 86 -12.47 -13.86 -2.87
C VAL A 86 -11.20 -14.04 -2.06
N PRO A 87 -10.38 -15.08 -2.30
CA PRO A 87 -9.06 -15.19 -1.70
C PRO A 87 -8.16 -14.05 -2.18
N ILE A 88 -7.44 -13.41 -1.26
CA ILE A 88 -6.52 -12.31 -1.55
C ILE A 88 -5.10 -12.77 -1.22
N ASP A 89 -4.31 -13.06 -2.23
CA ASP A 89 -2.94 -13.56 -2.09
C ASP A 89 -2.00 -12.50 -1.51
N VAL A 90 -2.19 -11.24 -1.93
CA VAL A 90 -1.40 -10.09 -1.45
C VAL A 90 -2.34 -8.93 -1.17
N LEU A 91 -2.41 -8.52 0.09
CA LEU A 91 -3.09 -7.29 0.52
C LEU A 91 -2.05 -6.18 0.69
N ILE A 92 -2.14 -5.11 -0.10
CA ILE A 92 -1.21 -3.97 -0.06
C ILE A 92 -1.90 -2.76 0.57
N ASN A 93 -1.56 -2.45 1.80
CA ASN A 93 -1.91 -1.22 2.49
C ASN A 93 -1.01 -0.09 1.98
N ASN A 94 -1.43 0.55 0.87
CA ASN A 94 -0.68 1.62 0.23
C ASN A 94 -1.30 3.01 0.46
N ALA A 95 -2.60 3.10 0.71
CA ALA A 95 -3.24 4.39 1.00
C ALA A 95 -2.49 5.16 2.09
N GLY A 96 -2.15 6.42 1.82
CA GLY A 96 -1.39 7.23 2.76
C GLY A 96 -1.44 8.72 2.42
N VAL A 97 -1.26 9.52 3.44
CA VAL A 97 -1.11 10.97 3.37
C VAL A 97 0.17 11.38 4.09
N TYR A 98 0.79 12.49 3.66
CA TYR A 98 2.09 12.87 4.20
C TYR A 98 2.27 14.39 4.45
N ASN A 99 1.26 15.22 4.11
CA ASN A 99 1.29 16.67 4.38
C ASN A 99 -0.10 17.30 4.27
N ASP A 100 -0.21 18.59 4.60
CA ASP A 100 -1.44 19.36 4.46
C ASP A 100 -1.70 19.70 2.99
N ARG A 101 -2.76 19.16 2.44
CA ARG A 101 -3.23 19.41 1.07
C ARG A 101 -4.50 20.27 1.03
N SER A 102 -4.88 20.90 2.14
CA SER A 102 -6.12 21.71 2.20
C SER A 102 -6.12 22.89 1.24
N LYS A 103 -4.94 23.35 0.80
CA LYS A 103 -4.77 24.42 -0.18
C LYS A 103 -4.65 23.91 -1.64
N CYS A 104 -4.62 22.61 -1.86
CA CYS A 104 -4.59 22.05 -3.20
C CYS A 104 -5.98 22.11 -3.82
N ALA A 105 -6.07 22.46 -5.11
CA ALA A 105 -7.34 22.51 -5.82
C ALA A 105 -7.88 21.09 -6.04
N GLY A 106 -8.99 20.77 -5.41
CA GLY A 106 -9.67 19.48 -5.60
C GLY A 106 -8.73 18.27 -5.48
N ASP A 107 -8.73 17.45 -6.52
CA ASP A 107 -7.93 16.22 -6.61
C ASP A 107 -6.59 16.40 -7.35
N ASP A 108 -6.03 17.60 -7.37
CA ASP A 108 -4.74 17.87 -8.02
C ASP A 108 -3.63 17.01 -7.41
N GLU A 109 -3.32 15.89 -8.08
CA GLU A 109 -2.29 14.94 -7.63
C GLU A 109 -0.87 15.54 -7.68
N ALA A 110 -0.64 16.57 -8.50
CA ALA A 110 0.66 17.23 -8.62
C ALA A 110 0.92 18.28 -7.52
N CYS A 111 -0.11 18.70 -6.80
CA CYS A 111 0.05 19.67 -5.72
C CYS A 111 0.93 19.13 -4.59
N PRO A 112 2.06 19.78 -4.27
CA PRO A 112 3.02 19.27 -3.29
C PRO A 112 2.52 19.31 -1.84
N GLY A 113 1.49 20.13 -1.55
CA GLY A 113 1.01 20.37 -0.20
C GLY A 113 1.92 21.28 0.61
N ASP A 114 1.61 21.45 1.90
CA ASP A 114 2.32 22.34 2.83
C ASP A 114 2.99 21.54 3.95
N TRP A 115 4.33 21.49 3.95
CA TRP A 115 5.12 20.85 5.00
C TRP A 115 5.43 21.72 6.20
N THR A 116 5.26 23.06 6.07
CA THR A 116 5.65 23.99 7.12
C THR A 116 4.80 23.81 8.40
N VAL A 117 3.57 23.33 8.23
CA VAL A 117 2.62 23.05 9.31
C VAL A 117 2.90 21.75 10.09
N GLU A 118 3.95 21.04 9.73
CA GLU A 118 4.48 19.88 10.44
C GLU A 118 5.84 20.14 11.08
N SER A 119 6.29 21.39 11.13
CA SER A 119 7.54 21.77 11.78
C SER A 119 7.30 22.18 13.22
N PHE A 120 8.22 21.79 14.13
CA PHE A 120 8.13 22.16 15.54
C PHE A 120 8.07 23.70 15.69
N GLY A 121 7.11 24.17 16.46
CA GLY A 121 6.79 25.59 16.58
C GLY A 121 5.69 26.10 15.64
N ASN A 122 5.27 25.30 14.63
CA ASN A 122 4.21 25.64 13.68
C ASN A 122 3.30 24.43 13.39
N LEU A 123 2.97 23.64 14.41
CA LEU A 123 2.23 22.40 14.26
C LEU A 123 0.71 22.63 14.12
N LYS A 124 0.12 22.12 13.05
CA LYS A 124 -1.34 22.13 12.82
C LYS A 124 -1.95 20.79 13.28
N TYR A 125 -2.30 20.66 14.56
CA TYR A 125 -2.75 19.41 15.18
C TYR A 125 -3.91 18.69 14.49
N PRO A 126 -4.95 19.35 13.91
CA PRO A 126 -5.99 18.64 13.16
C PRO A 126 -5.44 17.80 11.98
N LEU A 127 -4.26 18.17 11.44
CA LEU A 127 -3.59 17.36 10.42
C LEU A 127 -3.04 16.04 11.00
N LEU A 128 -2.59 16.05 12.26
CA LEU A 128 -2.14 14.83 12.94
C LEU A 128 -3.26 13.78 12.99
N ASP A 129 -4.48 14.19 13.35
CA ASP A 129 -5.64 13.29 13.41
C ASP A 129 -5.90 12.65 12.05
N THR A 130 -5.84 13.44 10.97
CA THR A 130 -6.02 12.96 9.60
C THR A 130 -4.91 12.00 9.20
N ILE A 131 -3.66 12.33 9.48
CA ILE A 131 -2.50 11.50 9.13
C ILE A 131 -2.54 10.16 9.88
N LEU A 132 -2.85 10.18 11.18
CA LEU A 132 -2.98 8.94 11.97
C LEU A 132 -4.18 8.11 11.53
N ALA A 133 -5.32 8.73 11.22
CA ALA A 133 -6.49 8.00 10.73
C ALA A 133 -6.18 7.24 9.44
N VAL A 134 -5.49 7.86 8.48
CA VAL A 134 -5.19 7.25 7.19
C VAL A 134 -4.01 6.29 7.26
N ASN A 135 -2.88 6.73 7.88
CA ASN A 135 -1.61 6.00 7.79
C ASN A 135 -1.46 4.88 8.82
N VAL A 136 -2.23 4.93 9.91
CA VAL A 136 -2.16 3.96 11.01
C VAL A 136 -3.49 3.21 11.12
N LYS A 137 -4.54 3.88 11.59
CA LYS A 137 -5.84 3.23 11.78
C LYS A 137 -6.38 2.56 10.51
N GLY A 138 -6.20 3.17 9.33
CA GLY A 138 -6.64 2.62 8.05
C GLY A 138 -6.05 1.25 7.73
N PRO A 139 -4.72 1.07 7.72
CA PRO A 139 -4.07 -0.23 7.51
C PRO A 139 -4.53 -1.31 8.51
N LEU A 140 -4.74 -0.94 9.78
CA LEU A 140 -5.24 -1.88 10.79
C LEU A 140 -6.65 -2.36 10.46
N ILE A 141 -7.59 -1.43 10.20
CA ILE A 141 -8.98 -1.76 9.85
C ILE A 141 -9.03 -2.64 8.60
N VAL A 142 -8.29 -2.26 7.56
CA VAL A 142 -8.27 -3.01 6.29
C VAL A 142 -7.68 -4.40 6.52
N SER A 143 -6.57 -4.52 7.23
CA SER A 143 -5.94 -5.82 7.51
C SER A 143 -6.85 -6.72 8.34
N GLU A 144 -7.55 -6.19 9.34
CA GLU A 144 -8.50 -6.94 10.17
C GLU A 144 -9.71 -7.41 9.36
N CYS A 145 -10.35 -6.51 8.59
CA CYS A 145 -11.57 -6.84 7.85
C CYS A 145 -11.31 -7.84 6.71
N PHE A 146 -10.16 -7.75 6.03
CA PHE A 146 -9.78 -8.67 4.95
C PHE A 146 -8.92 -9.86 5.39
N TYR A 147 -8.71 -10.02 6.70
CA TYR A 147 -7.88 -11.10 7.24
C TYR A 147 -8.31 -12.49 6.75
N LYS A 148 -9.61 -12.78 6.78
CA LYS A 148 -10.14 -14.08 6.32
C LYS A 148 -9.88 -14.32 4.83
N ASN A 149 -9.95 -13.29 4.00
CA ASN A 149 -9.64 -13.39 2.57
C ASN A 149 -8.16 -13.72 2.35
N VAL A 150 -7.26 -13.08 3.13
CA VAL A 150 -5.83 -13.38 3.09
C VAL A 150 -5.54 -14.78 3.60
N GLN A 151 -6.13 -15.17 4.73
CA GLN A 151 -5.96 -16.49 5.34
C GLN A 151 -6.42 -17.63 4.39
N ALA A 152 -7.48 -17.40 3.60
CA ALA A 152 -8.03 -18.36 2.64
C ALA A 152 -7.19 -18.48 1.35
N SER A 153 -6.24 -17.59 1.12
CA SER A 153 -5.44 -17.56 -0.10
C SER A 153 -4.22 -18.49 -0.05
N THR A 154 -3.51 -18.60 -1.17
CA THR A 154 -2.30 -19.43 -1.26
C THR A 154 -1.07 -18.71 -0.70
N LEU A 155 -0.86 -17.42 -1.03
CA LEU A 155 0.37 -16.69 -0.68
C LEU A 155 0.31 -16.06 0.71
N LYS A 156 -0.87 -15.71 1.21
CA LYS A 156 -1.14 -15.21 2.56
C LYS A 156 -0.23 -14.04 2.96
N LYS A 157 -0.18 -12.97 2.16
CA LYS A 157 0.72 -11.83 2.40
C LYS A 157 -0.06 -10.55 2.68
N ILE A 158 0.35 -9.84 3.72
CA ILE A 158 -0.06 -8.46 4.03
C ILE A 158 1.18 -7.58 3.94
N VAL A 159 1.09 -6.52 3.15
CA VAL A 159 2.17 -5.57 2.93
C VAL A 159 1.71 -4.18 3.31
N ALA A 160 2.47 -3.46 4.12
CA ALA A 160 2.22 -2.05 4.41
C ALA A 160 3.31 -1.18 3.79
N ILE A 161 2.91 -0.17 3.01
CA ILE A 161 3.86 0.80 2.45
C ILE A 161 4.23 1.80 3.54
N SER A 162 5.43 1.62 4.08
CA SER A 162 6.01 2.46 5.12
C SER A 162 7.01 3.47 4.51
N SER A 163 7.98 3.88 5.28
CA SER A 163 9.01 4.86 4.90
C SER A 163 10.20 4.75 5.84
N SER A 164 11.42 5.01 5.36
CA SER A 164 12.59 5.22 6.21
C SER A 164 12.38 6.35 7.24
N ASN A 165 11.44 7.26 6.98
CA ASN A 165 11.02 8.28 7.92
C ASN A 165 10.31 7.72 9.18
N GLY A 166 9.90 6.46 9.18
CA GLY A 166 9.37 5.74 10.35
C GLY A 166 10.45 5.06 11.19
N SER A 167 11.72 5.11 10.79
CA SER A 167 12.83 4.57 11.57
C SER A 167 13.15 5.46 12.78
N LEU A 168 13.37 4.86 13.95
CA LEU A 168 13.79 5.56 15.16
C LEU A 168 15.31 5.68 15.26
N THR A 169 16.06 4.82 14.57
CA THR A 169 17.52 4.75 14.62
C THR A 169 18.19 5.17 13.32
N GLY A 170 17.45 5.16 12.22
CA GLY A 170 17.92 5.58 10.91
C GLY A 170 18.03 7.10 10.76
N LYS A 171 18.79 7.55 9.76
CA LYS A 171 18.81 8.96 9.40
C LYS A 171 17.49 9.36 8.76
N SER A 172 16.89 10.41 9.26
CA SER A 172 15.69 10.99 8.66
C SER A 172 16.00 11.62 7.31
N GLY A 173 15.27 11.18 6.28
CA GLY A 173 15.32 11.80 4.96
C GLY A 173 14.59 13.16 4.89
N PRO A 174 14.65 13.88 3.76
CA PRO A 174 13.85 15.07 3.51
C PRO A 174 12.36 14.73 3.48
N PRO A 175 11.46 15.74 3.70
CA PRO A 175 11.80 17.11 4.08
C PRO A 175 12.14 17.21 5.57
N PRO A 176 12.88 18.24 5.98
CA PRO A 176 13.09 18.52 7.41
C PRO A 176 11.73 18.83 8.07
N GLY A 177 11.57 18.45 9.32
CA GLY A 177 10.26 18.51 10.01
C GLY A 177 9.45 17.25 9.73
N ALA A 178 8.29 17.38 9.07
CA ALA A 178 7.37 16.28 8.79
C ALA A 178 7.07 15.40 10.03
N ILE A 179 6.88 16.06 11.19
CA ILE A 179 6.78 15.37 12.50
C ILE A 179 5.61 14.38 12.50
N PHE A 180 4.44 14.80 12.01
CA PHE A 180 3.24 13.96 12.02
C PHE A 180 3.37 12.77 11.08
N TYR A 181 3.95 13.00 9.89
CA TYR A 181 4.19 11.91 8.95
C TYR A 181 5.17 10.87 9.51
N ARG A 182 6.29 11.34 10.08
CA ARG A 182 7.31 10.46 10.69
C ARG A 182 6.73 9.65 11.84
N LEU A 183 6.00 10.33 12.74
CA LEU A 183 5.27 9.69 13.84
C LEU A 183 4.33 8.60 13.31
N SER A 184 3.54 8.90 12.27
CA SER A 184 2.60 7.94 11.71
C SER A 184 3.28 6.71 11.10
N LYS A 185 4.44 6.89 10.44
CA LYS A 185 5.18 5.75 9.87
C LYS A 185 5.89 4.89 10.91
N ALA A 186 6.36 5.49 12.01
CA ALA A 186 6.86 4.75 13.16
C ALA A 186 5.73 3.94 13.84
N ALA A 187 4.56 4.56 14.03
CA ALA A 187 3.38 3.88 14.57
C ALA A 187 2.91 2.74 13.66
N LEU A 188 2.83 2.96 12.34
CA LEU A 188 2.50 1.92 11.35
C LEU A 188 3.48 0.75 11.43
N ASN A 189 4.77 1.00 11.54
CA ASN A 189 5.79 -0.04 11.66
C ASN A 189 5.52 -0.92 12.90
N ARG A 190 5.29 -0.31 14.06
CA ARG A 190 4.99 -1.08 15.29
C ARG A 190 3.66 -1.81 15.22
N GLU A 191 2.63 -1.17 14.71
CA GLU A 191 1.32 -1.77 14.49
C GLU A 191 1.41 -3.04 13.65
N MET A 192 2.08 -2.96 12.51
CA MET A 192 2.20 -4.10 11.59
C MET A 192 3.09 -5.22 12.13
N GLN A 193 4.05 -4.93 13.02
CA GLN A 193 4.74 -5.97 13.79
C GLN A 193 3.77 -6.74 14.70
N LEU A 194 2.87 -6.03 15.40
CA LEU A 194 1.87 -6.67 16.27
C LEU A 194 0.88 -7.51 15.46
N VAL A 195 0.46 -7.03 14.27
CA VAL A 195 -0.34 -7.83 13.33
C VAL A 195 0.43 -9.07 12.89
N ALA A 196 1.73 -8.96 12.58
CA ALA A 196 2.58 -10.10 12.23
C ALA A 196 2.68 -11.14 13.35
N GLU A 197 2.84 -10.70 14.59
CA GLU A 197 2.85 -11.57 15.77
C GLU A 197 1.52 -12.32 15.92
N ALA A 198 0.39 -11.61 15.80
CA ALA A 198 -0.94 -12.17 15.98
C ALA A 198 -1.32 -13.19 14.89
N THR A 199 -0.84 -12.99 13.65
CA THR A 199 -1.25 -13.77 12.48
C THR A 199 -0.25 -14.86 12.07
N ARG A 200 0.92 -14.92 12.70
CA ARG A 200 1.99 -15.91 12.41
C ARG A 200 1.50 -17.35 12.47
N LYS A 201 0.68 -17.68 13.46
CA LYS A 201 0.11 -19.04 13.66
C LYS A 201 -0.73 -19.53 12.47
N ASP A 202 -1.28 -18.61 11.68
CA ASP A 202 -2.12 -18.89 10.51
C ASP A 202 -1.32 -18.88 9.21
N GLY A 203 0.00 -18.73 9.29
CA GLY A 203 0.91 -18.70 8.17
C GLY A 203 0.86 -17.41 7.35
N VAL A 204 0.29 -16.31 7.91
CA VAL A 204 0.24 -15.02 7.23
C VAL A 204 1.55 -14.27 7.39
N THR A 205 2.16 -13.92 6.25
CA THR A 205 3.38 -13.11 6.19
C THR A 205 3.03 -11.64 6.14
N VAL A 206 3.48 -10.87 7.12
CA VAL A 206 3.25 -9.41 7.20
C VAL A 206 4.59 -8.69 7.13
N VAL A 207 4.75 -7.79 6.15
CA VAL A 207 6.00 -7.00 6.00
C VAL A 207 5.69 -5.53 5.77
N MET A 208 6.59 -4.67 6.23
CA MET A 208 6.58 -3.24 5.96
C MET A 208 7.63 -2.95 4.89
N LEU A 209 7.26 -2.20 3.84
CA LEU A 209 8.15 -1.83 2.75
C LEU A 209 8.40 -0.33 2.71
N ASN A 210 9.68 0.05 2.70
CA ASN A 210 10.11 1.40 2.36
C ASN A 210 10.36 1.48 0.85
N PRO A 211 9.61 2.31 0.10
CA PRO A 211 9.79 2.46 -1.34
C PRO A 211 11.06 3.24 -1.72
N GLY A 212 11.76 3.82 -0.73
CA GLY A 212 12.84 4.76 -1.00
C GLY A 212 12.33 6.11 -1.56
N PRO A 213 13.24 6.97 -2.03
CA PRO A 213 12.90 8.28 -2.58
C PRO A 213 12.30 8.15 -3.97
N THR A 214 11.00 7.80 -4.03
CA THR A 214 10.28 7.49 -5.26
C THR A 214 9.60 8.72 -5.84
N LEU A 215 9.90 9.03 -7.09
CA LEU A 215 9.31 10.15 -7.83
C LEU A 215 7.87 9.79 -8.26
N THR A 216 6.88 10.35 -7.58
CA THR A 216 5.46 10.28 -7.95
C THR A 216 4.98 11.64 -8.44
N GLU A 217 3.78 11.72 -8.99
CA GLU A 217 3.17 12.97 -9.45
C GLU A 217 3.16 14.03 -8.33
N ARG A 218 2.96 13.62 -7.07
CA ARG A 218 2.98 14.50 -5.89
C ARG A 218 4.36 15.04 -5.55
N GLN A 219 5.40 14.46 -6.10
CA GLN A 219 6.81 14.81 -5.85
C GLN A 219 7.52 15.27 -7.12
N GLU A 220 6.74 15.66 -8.14
CA GLU A 220 7.31 16.12 -9.40
C GLU A 220 8.24 17.33 -9.23
N TYR A 221 7.99 18.16 -8.21
CA TYR A 221 8.89 19.25 -7.81
C TYR A 221 10.29 18.79 -7.38
N LEU A 222 10.48 17.51 -7.08
CA LEU A 222 11.77 16.88 -6.79
C LEU A 222 12.44 16.29 -8.04
N HIS A 223 11.84 16.47 -9.22
CA HIS A 223 12.43 16.01 -10.45
C HIS A 223 13.82 16.63 -10.67
N GLY A 224 14.83 15.80 -10.90
CA GLY A 224 16.22 16.23 -11.04
C GLY A 224 17.05 16.19 -9.74
N TYR A 225 16.44 15.95 -8.58
CA TYR A 225 17.20 15.67 -7.36
C TYR A 225 17.93 14.32 -7.49
N ALA A 226 19.20 14.31 -7.13
CA ALA A 226 20.02 13.10 -7.15
C ALA A 226 19.44 12.02 -6.21
N GLY A 227 19.34 10.79 -6.71
CA GLY A 227 18.87 9.65 -5.92
C GLY A 227 17.37 9.38 -5.99
N MET A 228 16.58 10.22 -6.68
CA MET A 228 15.16 9.93 -6.92
C MET A 228 14.98 8.73 -7.85
N LEU A 229 14.12 7.81 -7.46
CA LEU A 229 13.83 6.57 -8.17
C LEU A 229 12.55 6.73 -9.01
N LYS A 230 12.53 6.18 -10.21
CA LYS A 230 11.30 6.10 -11.01
C LYS A 230 10.30 5.18 -10.29
N THR A 231 9.03 5.56 -10.28
CA THR A 231 7.96 4.76 -9.66
C THR A 231 7.93 3.34 -10.20
N SER A 232 8.10 3.18 -11.53
CA SER A 232 8.14 1.86 -12.17
C SER A 232 9.28 0.96 -11.66
N PHE A 233 10.48 1.52 -11.49
CA PHE A 233 11.63 0.79 -10.94
C PHE A 233 11.40 0.39 -9.48
N THR A 234 10.92 1.33 -8.66
CA THR A 234 10.66 1.06 -7.24
C THR A 234 9.62 -0.04 -7.06
N VAL A 235 8.50 0.05 -7.77
CA VAL A 235 7.41 -0.92 -7.66
C VAL A 235 7.82 -2.29 -8.20
N GLU A 236 8.56 -2.35 -9.30
CA GLU A 236 9.08 -3.61 -9.83
C GLU A 236 9.94 -4.35 -8.79
N ASN A 237 10.81 -3.63 -8.08
CA ASN A 237 11.67 -4.22 -7.06
C ASN A 237 10.87 -4.56 -5.78
N MET A 238 9.88 -3.74 -5.37
CA MET A 238 8.98 -4.12 -4.28
C MET A 238 8.21 -5.40 -4.59
N ILE A 239 7.70 -5.57 -5.82
CA ILE A 239 7.03 -6.82 -6.22
C ILE A 239 8.00 -7.99 -6.12
N LYS A 240 9.24 -7.87 -6.62
CA LYS A 240 10.27 -8.91 -6.47
C LYS A 240 10.56 -9.24 -5.00
N THR A 241 10.52 -8.25 -4.12
CA THR A 241 10.68 -8.44 -2.68
C THR A 241 9.46 -9.15 -2.08
N ILE A 242 8.24 -8.73 -2.45
CA ILE A 242 6.98 -9.36 -2.02
C ILE A 242 6.94 -10.83 -2.48
N ASP A 243 7.39 -11.13 -3.70
CA ASP A 243 7.43 -12.49 -4.22
C ASP A 243 8.34 -13.41 -3.37
N LYS A 244 9.47 -12.89 -2.89
CA LYS A 244 10.51 -13.65 -2.15
C LYS A 244 10.23 -13.84 -0.66
N VAL A 245 9.52 -12.89 0.00
CA VAL A 245 9.28 -13.00 1.44
C VAL A 245 8.42 -14.19 1.79
N THR A 246 8.76 -14.81 2.90
CA THR A 246 8.11 -16.00 3.46
C THR A 246 7.68 -15.72 4.91
N ILE A 247 7.05 -16.68 5.56
CA ILE A 247 6.67 -16.59 6.98
C ILE A 247 7.89 -16.33 7.90
N MET A 248 9.10 -16.65 7.44
CA MET A 248 10.33 -16.37 8.20
C MET A 248 10.68 -14.87 8.21
N ASP A 249 10.11 -14.11 7.27
CA ASP A 249 10.32 -12.66 7.16
C ASP A 249 9.20 -11.86 7.80
N THR A 250 8.16 -12.53 8.36
CA THR A 250 7.02 -11.83 8.95
C THR A 250 7.45 -10.92 10.10
N GLY A 251 6.98 -9.69 10.09
CA GLY A 251 7.33 -8.63 11.03
C GLY A 251 8.55 -7.80 10.61
N ARG A 252 9.20 -8.08 9.46
CA ARG A 252 10.39 -7.32 9.02
C ARG A 252 10.03 -5.99 8.34
N PHE A 253 10.87 -5.00 8.57
CA PHE A 253 10.87 -3.74 7.83
C PHE A 253 11.97 -3.79 6.77
N LEU A 254 11.57 -3.71 5.49
CA LEU A 254 12.45 -3.91 4.34
C LEU A 254 12.40 -2.71 3.41
N ARG A 255 13.50 -2.43 2.75
CA ARG A 255 13.57 -1.49 1.63
C ARG A 255 13.00 -2.17 0.37
N TYR A 256 12.68 -1.38 -0.64
CA TYR A 256 12.12 -1.85 -1.92
C TYR A 256 12.90 -3.03 -2.55
N ASP A 257 14.20 -3.13 -2.31
CA ASP A 257 15.10 -4.16 -2.86
C ASP A 257 15.33 -5.36 -1.91
N GLY A 258 14.58 -5.43 -0.80
CA GLY A 258 14.63 -6.52 0.17
C GLY A 258 15.70 -6.37 1.25
N VAL A 259 16.48 -5.30 1.24
CA VAL A 259 17.43 -5.00 2.31
C VAL A 259 16.66 -4.63 3.58
N THR A 260 17.09 -5.14 4.73
CA THR A 260 16.50 -4.79 6.02
C THR A 260 16.73 -3.33 6.36
N GLU A 261 15.66 -2.62 6.68
CA GLU A 261 15.71 -1.25 7.19
C GLU A 261 15.89 -1.24 8.70
N PRO A 262 16.61 -0.26 9.25
CA PRO A 262 16.70 -0.10 10.70
C PRO A 262 15.36 0.39 11.27
N TRP A 263 15.07 -0.04 12.49
CA TRP A 263 13.89 0.42 13.23
C TRP A 263 14.01 1.84 13.71
#